data_dc46891b3f831814b7f84d870d0c502d
#
_entry.id   dc46891b3f831814b7f84d870d0c502d
#
_cell.length_a   1.000
_cell.length_b   1.000
_cell.length_c   1.000
_cell.angle_alpha   90.00
_cell.angle_beta   90.00
_cell.angle_gamma   90.00
#
_symmetry.space_group_name_H-M   'P 1'
#
loop_
_entity.id
_entity.type
_entity.pdbx_description
1 polymer ?
#
loop_
_entity_poly.entity_id
_entity_poly.type
_entity_poly.pdbx_seq_one_letter_code
_entity_poly.pdbx_strand_id
1 'polypeptide(L)'
;MDAFTHSLNAQPGWPEFQRARLRRTRDFDDLDPSPNGEPEIFEFPIEIARQHDVVTLYLELLDTVSSAKSCEYYFRRYPFRGLPVSRHEHLSNVCEMFFGRFYQFKERLKKYSGAIAAASPGNDLDFGPFIKTFSTEFDRELRARHEIHHHRRFSDLAIDHIFISGLLADRRPGNGWNAEHLATYRKTTHEWALRAKNRGARLDAFMEAIAEATLHSCSHFLTIP
;
A
#
# COMPACT_ATOMS: atom_id res chain seq x y z
N MET A 1 -7.04 18.14 11.01
CA MET A 1 -6.39 17.10 11.85
C MET A 1 -6.12 17.54 13.28
N ASP A 2 -5.83 18.83 13.51
CA ASP A 2 -5.52 19.37 14.84
C ASP A 2 -6.66 19.27 15.84
N ALA A 3 -7.93 19.49 15.41
CA ALA A 3 -9.10 19.35 16.27
C ALA A 3 -9.29 17.92 16.78
N PHE A 4 -9.14 16.93 15.90
CA PHE A 4 -9.22 15.52 16.26
C PHE A 4 -8.09 15.12 17.23
N THR A 5 -6.85 15.53 16.96
CA THR A 5 -5.71 15.26 17.85
C THR A 5 -5.91 15.89 19.23
N HIS A 6 -6.46 17.10 19.27
CA HIS A 6 -6.82 17.75 20.52
C HIS A 6 -7.88 16.95 21.30
N SER A 7 -8.93 16.52 20.61
CA SER A 7 -10.01 15.69 21.18
C SER A 7 -9.49 14.36 21.73
N LEU A 8 -8.56 13.67 21.02
CA LEU A 8 -7.92 12.46 21.52
C LEU A 8 -7.09 12.72 22.77
N ASN A 9 -6.25 13.76 22.76
CA ASN A 9 -5.39 14.08 23.89
C ASN A 9 -6.18 14.54 25.15
N ALA A 10 -7.41 14.99 24.96
CA ALA A 10 -8.33 15.33 26.06
C ALA A 10 -8.99 14.07 26.69
N GLN A 11 -8.87 12.89 26.08
CA GLN A 11 -9.42 11.65 26.65
C GLN A 11 -8.63 11.22 27.89
N PRO A 12 -9.28 11.00 29.04
CA PRO A 12 -8.60 10.55 30.25
C PRO A 12 -7.83 9.26 30.05
N GLY A 13 -6.53 9.25 30.38
CA GLY A 13 -5.66 8.07 30.28
C GLY A 13 -5.05 7.83 28.89
N TRP A 14 -5.50 8.51 27.84
CA TRP A 14 -4.96 8.33 26.50
C TRP A 14 -3.48 8.73 26.35
N PRO A 15 -3.03 9.90 26.85
CA PRO A 15 -1.62 10.26 26.81
C PRO A 15 -0.70 9.28 27.56
N GLU A 16 -1.18 8.72 28.66
CA GLU A 16 -0.46 7.70 29.45
C GLU A 16 -0.36 6.41 28.69
N PHE A 17 -1.45 5.93 28.09
CA PHE A 17 -1.51 4.75 27.25
C PHE A 17 -0.54 4.87 26.07
N GLN A 18 -0.55 6.01 25.35
CA GLN A 18 0.38 6.24 24.23
C GLN A 18 1.83 6.21 24.69
N ARG A 19 2.16 6.83 25.82
CA ARG A 19 3.52 6.82 26.38
C ARG A 19 3.95 5.40 26.76
N ALA A 20 3.07 4.61 27.36
CA ALA A 20 3.34 3.22 27.70
C ALA A 20 3.60 2.37 26.45
N ARG A 21 2.75 2.52 25.42
CA ARG A 21 2.91 1.82 24.13
C ARG A 21 4.22 2.18 23.44
N LEU A 22 4.59 3.48 23.39
CA LEU A 22 5.84 3.92 22.81
C LEU A 22 7.07 3.37 23.57
N ARG A 23 7.00 3.26 24.90
CA ARG A 23 8.07 2.64 25.70
C ARG A 23 8.24 1.16 25.35
N ARG A 24 7.13 0.38 25.29
CA ARG A 24 7.19 -1.04 24.90
C ARG A 24 7.82 -1.21 23.52
N THR A 25 7.38 -0.43 22.52
CA THR A 25 7.97 -0.50 21.17
C THR A 25 9.45 -0.14 21.17
N ARG A 26 9.87 0.88 21.94
CA ARG A 26 11.27 1.28 22.04
C ARG A 26 12.13 0.22 22.72
N ASP A 27 11.61 -0.39 23.77
CA ASP A 27 12.34 -1.34 24.61
C ASP A 27 12.23 -2.78 24.05
N PHE A 28 11.60 -2.96 22.87
CA PHE A 28 11.38 -4.25 22.19
C PHE A 28 10.59 -5.29 22.99
N ASP A 29 9.83 -4.86 24.00
CA ASP A 29 9.03 -5.74 24.84
C ASP A 29 7.96 -6.53 24.07
N ASP A 30 7.57 -6.03 22.88
CA ASP A 30 6.64 -6.71 21.96
C ASP A 30 7.27 -7.91 21.24
N LEU A 31 8.61 -8.07 21.27
CA LEU A 31 9.31 -9.21 20.68
C LEU A 31 9.38 -10.41 21.62
N ASP A 32 9.17 -10.20 22.91
CA ASP A 32 9.05 -11.24 23.90
C ASP A 32 7.60 -11.25 24.41
N PRO A 33 6.70 -12.07 23.81
CA PRO A 33 5.31 -12.09 24.22
C PRO A 33 5.24 -12.57 25.66
N SER A 34 5.08 -11.63 26.59
CA SER A 34 4.77 -11.93 27.97
C SER A 34 3.55 -12.89 27.96
N PRO A 35 3.61 -14.03 28.66
CA PRO A 35 2.55 -15.02 28.66
C PRO A 35 1.16 -14.51 29.12
N ASN A 36 1.07 -13.25 29.53
CA ASN A 36 -0.15 -12.60 30.02
C ASN A 36 -0.53 -11.32 29.23
N GLY A 37 0.10 -11.03 28.08
CA GLY A 37 -0.13 -9.76 27.39
C GLY A 37 -0.99 -9.88 26.14
N GLU A 38 -2.29 -9.87 26.29
CA GLU A 38 -3.13 -9.32 25.20
C GLU A 38 -2.71 -7.86 24.97
N PRO A 39 -2.63 -7.39 23.70
CA PRO A 39 -2.36 -5.98 23.44
C PRO A 39 -3.44 -5.16 24.15
N GLU A 40 -3.02 -4.36 25.12
CA GLU A 40 -3.92 -3.47 25.84
C GLU A 40 -4.57 -2.52 24.83
N ILE A 41 -5.87 -2.66 24.62
CA ILE A 41 -6.64 -1.82 23.70
C ILE A 41 -7.23 -0.69 24.52
N PHE A 42 -6.98 0.56 24.10
CA PHE A 42 -7.60 1.69 24.76
C PHE A 42 -9.06 1.81 24.34
N GLU A 43 -9.98 1.82 25.31
CA GLU A 43 -11.40 1.96 25.07
C GLU A 43 -11.79 3.44 24.98
N PHE A 44 -12.15 3.88 23.79
CA PHE A 44 -12.70 5.21 23.56
C PHE A 44 -14.23 5.23 23.71
N PRO A 45 -14.82 6.40 24.08
CA PRO A 45 -16.22 6.63 23.84
C PRO A 45 -16.59 6.37 22.37
N ILE A 46 -17.77 5.83 22.11
CA ILE A 46 -18.16 5.35 20.77
C ILE A 46 -17.98 6.38 19.65
N GLU A 47 -18.25 7.65 19.95
CA GLU A 47 -18.08 8.74 18.98
C GLU A 47 -16.62 8.97 18.63
N ILE A 48 -15.76 9.01 19.65
CA ILE A 48 -14.30 9.17 19.45
C ILE A 48 -13.72 7.94 18.77
N ALA A 49 -14.16 6.73 19.11
CA ALA A 49 -13.76 5.50 18.44
C ALA A 49 -14.05 5.55 16.93
N ARG A 50 -15.26 5.98 16.53
CA ARG A 50 -15.65 6.14 15.12
C ARG A 50 -14.79 7.17 14.39
N GLN A 51 -14.50 8.31 15.02
CA GLN A 51 -13.60 9.33 14.46
C GLN A 51 -12.17 8.80 14.32
N HIS A 52 -11.70 8.07 15.32
CA HIS A 52 -10.39 7.42 15.30
C HIS A 52 -10.27 6.40 14.17
N ASP A 53 -11.31 5.61 13.92
CA ASP A 53 -11.37 4.66 12.80
C ASP A 53 -11.25 5.36 11.45
N VAL A 54 -11.95 6.49 11.25
CA VAL A 54 -11.83 7.28 10.01
C VAL A 54 -10.39 7.72 9.78
N VAL A 55 -9.76 8.31 10.81
CA VAL A 55 -8.38 8.81 10.68
C VAL A 55 -7.40 7.67 10.46
N THR A 56 -7.52 6.58 11.21
CA THR A 56 -6.64 5.42 11.10
C THR A 56 -6.72 4.79 9.71
N LEU A 57 -7.93 4.54 9.20
CA LEU A 57 -8.13 3.94 7.88
C LEU A 57 -7.70 4.88 6.76
N TYR A 58 -7.81 6.21 6.92
CA TYR A 58 -7.24 7.17 5.98
C TYR A 58 -5.71 7.08 5.92
N LEU A 59 -5.05 7.00 7.07
CA LEU A 59 -3.59 6.81 7.14
C LEU A 59 -3.16 5.48 6.53
N GLU A 60 -3.94 4.42 6.69
CA GLU A 60 -3.69 3.14 6.00
C GLU A 60 -3.81 3.24 4.48
N LEU A 61 -4.74 4.05 3.95
CA LEU A 61 -4.82 4.33 2.51
C LEU A 61 -3.56 5.05 2.04
N LEU A 62 -3.11 6.10 2.75
CA LEU A 62 -1.88 6.83 2.45
C LEU A 62 -0.65 5.90 2.44
N ASP A 63 -0.53 5.02 3.43
CA ASP A 63 0.56 4.04 3.50
C ASP A 63 0.52 3.08 2.30
N THR A 64 -0.69 2.64 1.89
CA THR A 64 -0.86 1.79 0.71
C THR A 64 -0.39 2.48 -0.57
N VAL A 65 -0.72 3.78 -0.73
CA VAL A 65 -0.25 4.59 -1.87
C VAL A 65 1.26 4.75 -1.84
N SER A 66 1.82 5.09 -0.68
CA SER A 66 3.28 5.20 -0.49
C SER A 66 3.99 3.89 -0.85
N SER A 67 3.46 2.76 -0.39
CA SER A 67 3.98 1.42 -0.71
C SER A 67 3.87 1.09 -2.21
N ALA A 68 2.79 1.48 -2.89
CA ALA A 68 2.64 1.29 -4.34
C ALA A 68 3.66 2.14 -5.12
N LYS A 69 3.87 3.40 -4.70
CA LYS A 69 4.87 4.31 -5.30
C LYS A 69 6.30 3.82 -5.09
N SER A 70 6.59 3.21 -3.95
CA SER A 70 7.91 2.62 -3.65
C SER A 70 8.29 1.51 -4.63
N CYS A 71 7.32 0.87 -5.33
CA CYS A 71 7.62 -0.11 -6.36
C CYS A 71 8.44 0.48 -7.52
N GLU A 72 8.32 1.79 -7.82
CA GLU A 72 9.19 2.46 -8.80
C GLU A 72 10.65 2.28 -8.43
N TYR A 73 11.00 2.48 -7.18
CA TYR A 73 12.37 2.30 -6.69
C TYR A 73 12.82 0.84 -6.79
N TYR A 74 11.98 -0.11 -6.39
CA TYR A 74 12.30 -1.54 -6.45
C TYR A 74 12.51 -2.03 -7.88
N PHE A 75 11.75 -1.54 -8.86
CA PHE A 75 12.00 -1.84 -10.27
C PHE A 75 13.38 -1.34 -10.74
N ARG A 76 13.86 -0.20 -10.24
CA ARG A 76 15.15 0.40 -10.62
C ARG A 76 16.35 -0.25 -9.94
N ARG A 77 16.16 -1.04 -8.90
CA ARG A 77 17.23 -1.57 -8.06
C ARG A 77 17.19 -3.08 -7.99
N TYR A 78 18.34 -3.69 -8.24
CA TYR A 78 18.54 -5.12 -8.04
C TYR A 78 19.57 -5.31 -6.93
N PRO A 79 19.15 -5.60 -5.69
CA PRO A 79 20.04 -5.66 -4.53
C PRO A 79 20.73 -7.02 -4.35
N PHE A 80 20.38 -8.05 -5.14
CA PHE A 80 20.74 -9.44 -4.91
C PHE A 80 22.01 -9.89 -5.68
N ARG A 81 22.98 -9.00 -5.90
CA ARG A 81 24.25 -9.37 -6.53
C ARG A 81 24.99 -10.39 -5.65
N GLY A 82 25.37 -11.53 -6.24
CA GLY A 82 26.06 -12.62 -5.53
C GLY A 82 25.15 -13.48 -4.64
N LEU A 83 23.83 -13.25 -4.67
CA LEU A 83 22.83 -14.06 -3.96
C LEU A 83 22.03 -14.92 -4.95
N PRO A 84 21.34 -15.99 -4.48
CA PRO A 84 20.63 -16.94 -5.35
C PRO A 84 19.34 -16.39 -5.97
N VAL A 85 18.98 -15.12 -5.75
CA VAL A 85 17.80 -14.49 -6.37
C VAL A 85 18.16 -13.95 -7.73
N SER A 86 17.52 -14.43 -8.78
CA SER A 86 17.75 -13.95 -10.16
C SER A 86 17.07 -12.61 -10.43
N ARG A 87 17.51 -11.90 -11.50
CA ARG A 87 16.85 -10.67 -11.97
C ARG A 87 15.40 -10.90 -12.37
N HIS A 88 15.14 -12.03 -13.04
CA HIS A 88 13.78 -12.46 -13.40
C HIS A 88 12.90 -12.62 -12.17
N GLU A 89 13.36 -13.37 -11.17
CA GLU A 89 12.62 -13.63 -9.94
C GLU A 89 12.35 -12.35 -9.16
N HIS A 90 13.36 -11.48 -9.04
CA HIS A 90 13.18 -10.17 -8.41
C HIS A 90 12.07 -9.36 -9.09
N LEU A 91 12.11 -9.21 -10.42
CA LEU A 91 11.11 -8.43 -11.15
C LEU A 91 9.71 -9.04 -11.04
N SER A 92 9.58 -10.36 -11.13
CA SER A 92 8.31 -11.05 -10.94
C SER A 92 7.71 -10.75 -9.56
N ASN A 93 8.52 -10.85 -8.51
CA ASN A 93 8.08 -10.56 -7.13
C ASN A 93 7.68 -9.08 -6.96
N VAL A 94 8.43 -8.15 -7.57
CA VAL A 94 8.06 -6.72 -7.53
C VAL A 94 6.76 -6.46 -8.27
N CYS A 95 6.51 -7.12 -9.42
CA CYS A 95 5.23 -7.02 -10.14
C CYS A 95 4.07 -7.55 -9.29
N GLU A 96 4.23 -8.72 -8.67
CA GLU A 96 3.20 -9.30 -7.79
C GLU A 96 2.88 -8.38 -6.59
N MET A 97 3.92 -7.83 -5.97
CA MET A 97 3.77 -6.84 -4.91
C MET A 97 3.04 -5.59 -5.41
N PHE A 98 3.42 -5.04 -6.57
CA PHE A 98 2.82 -3.87 -7.18
C PHE A 98 1.32 -4.06 -7.42
N PHE A 99 0.91 -5.15 -8.06
CA PHE A 99 -0.51 -5.45 -8.28
C PHE A 99 -1.29 -5.69 -6.98
N GLY A 100 -0.64 -6.30 -6.00
CA GLY A 100 -1.21 -6.51 -4.67
C GLY A 100 -1.62 -5.22 -3.98
N ARG A 101 -0.87 -4.10 -4.18
CA ARG A 101 -1.17 -2.79 -3.57
C ARG A 101 -2.49 -2.19 -4.07
N PHE A 102 -2.84 -2.37 -5.36
CA PHE A 102 -4.12 -1.87 -5.88
C PHE A 102 -5.32 -2.61 -5.29
N TYR A 103 -5.19 -3.90 -5.10
CA TYR A 103 -6.24 -4.68 -4.43
C TYR A 103 -6.38 -4.27 -2.95
N GLN A 104 -5.26 -4.13 -2.24
CA GLN A 104 -5.26 -3.67 -0.84
C GLN A 104 -5.90 -2.28 -0.72
N PHE A 105 -5.56 -1.35 -1.62
CA PHE A 105 -6.17 -0.02 -1.66
C PHE A 105 -7.69 -0.10 -1.82
N LYS A 106 -8.19 -0.90 -2.77
CA LYS A 106 -9.62 -1.08 -3.00
C LYS A 106 -10.35 -1.62 -1.76
N GLU A 107 -9.79 -2.63 -1.10
CA GLU A 107 -10.41 -3.21 0.09
C GLU A 107 -10.36 -2.25 1.30
N ARG A 108 -9.27 -1.50 1.45
CA ARG A 108 -9.16 -0.45 2.47
C ARG A 108 -10.12 0.70 2.19
N LEU A 109 -10.30 1.10 0.94
CA LEU A 109 -11.27 2.13 0.55
C LEU A 109 -12.71 1.75 0.92
N LYS A 110 -13.09 0.48 0.76
CA LYS A 110 -14.40 -0.02 1.21
C LYS A 110 -14.57 0.08 2.73
N LYS A 111 -13.54 -0.33 3.50
CA LYS A 111 -13.56 -0.20 4.96
C LYS A 111 -13.65 1.26 5.39
N TYR A 112 -12.87 2.11 4.75
CA TYR A 112 -12.86 3.54 4.99
C TYR A 112 -14.22 4.19 4.74
N SER A 113 -14.90 3.83 3.64
CA SER A 113 -16.25 4.33 3.36
C SER A 113 -17.25 3.95 4.46
N GLY A 114 -17.14 2.72 4.98
CA GLY A 114 -17.96 2.28 6.12
C GLY A 114 -17.68 3.06 7.39
N ALA A 115 -16.43 3.41 7.68
CA ALA A 115 -16.04 4.21 8.83
C ALA A 115 -16.59 5.65 8.74
N ILE A 116 -16.53 6.28 7.57
CA ILE A 116 -17.14 7.62 7.35
C ILE A 116 -18.65 7.57 7.59
N ALA A 117 -19.35 6.58 7.02
CA ALA A 117 -20.78 6.43 7.23
C ALA A 117 -21.15 6.25 8.73
N ALA A 118 -20.30 5.53 9.48
CA ALA A 118 -20.50 5.33 10.92
C ALA A 118 -20.19 6.59 11.75
N ALA A 119 -19.19 7.39 11.35
CA ALA A 119 -18.79 8.60 12.07
C ALA A 119 -19.66 9.81 11.75
N SER A 120 -20.34 9.82 10.60
CA SER A 120 -21.19 10.93 10.14
C SER A 120 -22.57 10.40 9.71
N PRO A 121 -23.39 9.93 10.65
CA PRO A 121 -24.73 9.45 10.35
C PRO A 121 -25.57 10.60 9.80
N GLY A 122 -26.21 10.40 8.65
CA GLY A 122 -26.97 11.43 7.93
C GLY A 122 -26.19 12.18 6.86
N ASN A 123 -24.93 11.80 6.61
CA ASN A 123 -24.20 12.31 5.46
C ASN A 123 -24.62 11.55 4.18
N ASP A 124 -24.95 12.29 3.14
CA ASP A 124 -25.40 11.76 1.84
C ASP A 124 -24.22 11.33 0.93
N LEU A 125 -22.97 11.34 1.44
CA LEU A 125 -21.82 10.98 0.63
C LEU A 125 -21.80 9.48 0.30
N ASP A 126 -22.07 9.15 -0.96
CA ASP A 126 -21.96 7.80 -1.49
C ASP A 126 -20.55 7.54 -2.04
N PHE A 127 -19.81 6.64 -1.40
CA PHE A 127 -18.50 6.17 -1.87
C PHE A 127 -18.57 5.14 -3.00
N GLY A 128 -19.75 4.64 -3.35
CA GLY A 128 -19.94 3.68 -4.44
C GLY A 128 -19.33 4.15 -5.77
N PRO A 129 -19.59 5.40 -6.22
CA PRO A 129 -18.95 5.98 -7.40
C PRO A 129 -17.42 6.01 -7.33
N PHE A 130 -16.83 6.34 -6.16
CA PHE A 130 -15.37 6.31 -5.98
C PHE A 130 -14.80 4.90 -6.17
N ILE A 131 -15.41 3.89 -5.55
CA ILE A 131 -14.98 2.48 -5.68
C ILE A 131 -15.13 1.99 -7.12
N LYS A 132 -16.20 2.38 -7.80
CA LYS A 132 -16.45 2.03 -9.22
C LYS A 132 -15.40 2.69 -10.11
N THR A 133 -15.15 3.98 -9.95
CA THR A 133 -14.15 4.74 -10.72
C THR A 133 -12.76 4.17 -10.49
N PHE A 134 -12.37 3.88 -9.24
CA PHE A 134 -11.12 3.19 -8.93
C PHE A 134 -11.02 1.84 -9.65
N SER A 135 -12.08 1.03 -9.59
CA SER A 135 -12.08 -0.30 -10.21
C SER A 135 -11.97 -0.22 -11.74
N THR A 136 -12.52 0.83 -12.36
CA THR A 136 -12.42 1.06 -13.81
C THR A 136 -11.03 1.58 -14.19
N GLU A 137 -10.51 2.56 -13.47
CA GLU A 137 -9.17 3.16 -13.74
C GLU A 137 -8.04 2.13 -13.57
N PHE A 138 -8.14 1.26 -12.58
CA PHE A 138 -7.12 0.26 -12.24
C PHE A 138 -7.54 -1.19 -12.56
N ASP A 139 -8.46 -1.37 -13.52
CA ASP A 139 -8.99 -2.69 -13.91
C ASP A 139 -7.88 -3.67 -14.31
N ARG A 140 -6.88 -3.21 -15.08
CA ARG A 140 -5.75 -4.03 -15.51
C ARG A 140 -4.92 -4.55 -14.33
N GLU A 141 -4.65 -3.70 -13.35
CA GLU A 141 -3.90 -4.04 -12.14
C GLU A 141 -4.68 -5.02 -11.25
N LEU A 142 -5.97 -4.79 -11.12
CA LEU A 142 -6.86 -5.65 -10.33
C LEU A 142 -7.03 -7.03 -10.96
N ARG A 143 -7.18 -7.12 -12.29
CA ARG A 143 -7.23 -8.41 -13.02
C ARG A 143 -5.92 -9.17 -12.92
N ALA A 144 -4.78 -8.48 -13.13
CA ALA A 144 -3.46 -9.11 -12.98
C ALA A 144 -3.28 -9.72 -11.58
N ARG A 145 -3.66 -8.98 -10.54
CA ARG A 145 -3.65 -9.52 -9.17
C ARG A 145 -4.56 -10.73 -9.00
N HIS A 146 -5.76 -10.70 -9.56
CA HIS A 146 -6.69 -11.83 -9.48
C HIS A 146 -6.11 -13.09 -10.13
N GLU A 147 -5.54 -12.97 -11.33
CA GLU A 147 -4.89 -14.09 -12.02
C GLU A 147 -3.72 -14.66 -11.21
N ILE A 148 -2.86 -13.81 -10.65
CA ILE A 148 -1.71 -14.21 -9.84
C ILE A 148 -2.17 -15.00 -8.60
N HIS A 149 -3.21 -14.53 -7.93
CA HIS A 149 -3.64 -15.13 -6.67
C HIS A 149 -4.39 -16.45 -6.85
N HIS A 150 -5.11 -16.62 -7.95
CA HIS A 150 -6.03 -17.76 -8.11
C HIS A 150 -5.59 -18.77 -9.16
N HIS A 151 -4.69 -18.40 -10.10
CA HIS A 151 -4.47 -19.24 -11.27
C HIS A 151 -3.01 -19.54 -11.57
N ARG A 152 -2.12 -18.57 -11.51
CA ARG A 152 -0.72 -18.73 -11.94
C ARG A 152 0.18 -17.64 -11.40
N ARG A 153 1.48 -17.95 -11.31
CA ARG A 153 2.51 -16.95 -11.07
C ARG A 153 2.47 -15.86 -12.15
N PHE A 154 2.88 -14.64 -11.78
CA PHE A 154 2.96 -13.54 -12.73
C PHE A 154 3.88 -13.91 -13.92
N SER A 155 3.39 -13.65 -15.12
CA SER A 155 4.12 -13.85 -16.39
C SER A 155 3.98 -12.60 -17.25
N ASP A 156 5.10 -12.16 -17.81
CA ASP A 156 5.22 -11.03 -18.74
C ASP A 156 6.32 -11.36 -19.74
N LEU A 157 6.04 -11.18 -21.03
CA LEU A 157 6.96 -11.59 -22.10
C LEU A 157 8.37 -10.98 -21.99
N ALA A 158 8.46 -9.71 -21.54
CA ALA A 158 9.76 -9.06 -21.39
C ALA A 158 10.51 -9.60 -20.16
N ILE A 159 9.81 -9.92 -19.08
CA ILE A 159 10.38 -10.53 -17.88
C ILE A 159 10.78 -11.98 -18.16
N ASP A 160 9.95 -12.74 -18.88
CA ASP A 160 10.25 -14.12 -19.28
C ASP A 160 11.46 -14.17 -20.24
N HIS A 161 11.62 -13.16 -21.13
CA HIS A 161 12.82 -13.02 -21.96
C HIS A 161 14.09 -12.80 -21.12
N ILE A 162 14.01 -12.08 -20.00
CA ILE A 162 15.14 -11.94 -19.07
C ILE A 162 15.58 -13.30 -18.52
N PHE A 163 14.63 -14.18 -18.19
CA PHE A 163 14.94 -15.54 -17.75
C PHE A 163 15.68 -16.34 -18.83
N ILE A 164 15.12 -16.36 -20.06
CA ILE A 164 15.69 -17.12 -21.17
C ILE A 164 17.08 -16.59 -21.55
N SER A 165 17.24 -15.28 -21.71
CA SER A 165 18.52 -14.67 -22.06
C SER A 165 19.58 -14.87 -20.97
N GLY A 166 19.19 -14.89 -19.70
CA GLY A 166 20.07 -15.23 -18.58
C GLY A 166 20.57 -16.67 -18.65
N LEU A 167 19.69 -17.64 -18.88
CA LEU A 167 20.07 -19.05 -19.06
C LEU A 167 21.03 -19.24 -20.24
N LEU A 168 20.81 -18.52 -21.35
CA LEU A 168 21.67 -18.60 -22.51
C LEU A 168 23.04 -17.94 -22.28
N ALA A 169 23.06 -16.83 -21.52
CA ALA A 169 24.31 -16.18 -21.13
C ALA A 169 25.18 -17.10 -20.27
N ASP A 170 24.59 -17.84 -19.33
CA ASP A 170 25.30 -18.78 -18.46
C ASP A 170 25.81 -19.99 -19.21
N ARG A 171 25.02 -20.54 -20.14
CA ARG A 171 25.36 -21.76 -20.89
C ARG A 171 26.31 -21.54 -22.09
N ARG A 172 26.30 -20.32 -22.64
CA ARG A 172 27.04 -19.96 -23.87
C ARG A 172 27.78 -18.64 -23.71
N PRO A 173 28.77 -18.55 -22.82
CA PRO A 173 29.54 -17.34 -22.62
C PRO A 173 30.25 -16.97 -23.95
N GLY A 174 30.26 -15.70 -24.30
CA GLY A 174 30.91 -15.18 -25.51
C GLY A 174 30.01 -14.98 -26.74
N ASN A 175 28.78 -15.49 -26.75
CA ASN A 175 27.85 -15.35 -27.90
C ASN A 175 26.92 -14.13 -27.85
N GLY A 176 27.29 -13.07 -27.11
CA GLY A 176 26.48 -11.86 -27.02
C GLY A 176 25.27 -11.92 -26.06
N TRP A 177 24.89 -13.10 -25.56
CA TRP A 177 23.73 -13.28 -24.70
C TRP A 177 23.79 -12.49 -23.40
N ASN A 178 24.98 -12.26 -22.85
CA ASN A 178 25.13 -11.44 -21.66
C ASN A 178 24.79 -9.97 -21.93
N ALA A 179 25.18 -9.44 -23.08
CA ALA A 179 24.81 -8.08 -23.50
C ALA A 179 23.31 -7.95 -23.74
N GLU A 180 22.72 -8.94 -24.42
CA GLU A 180 21.27 -9.03 -24.65
C GLU A 180 20.50 -9.10 -23.34
N HIS A 181 20.89 -9.97 -22.41
CA HIS A 181 20.30 -10.08 -21.09
C HIS A 181 20.32 -8.76 -20.33
N LEU A 182 21.46 -8.05 -20.30
CA LEU A 182 21.60 -6.77 -19.62
C LEU A 182 20.78 -5.66 -20.30
N ALA A 183 20.73 -5.64 -21.64
CA ALA A 183 19.94 -4.66 -22.39
C ALA A 183 18.44 -4.86 -22.14
N THR A 184 17.95 -6.10 -22.25
CA THR A 184 16.56 -6.45 -21.97
C THR A 184 16.19 -6.10 -20.52
N TYR A 185 17.03 -6.45 -19.55
CA TYR A 185 16.80 -6.12 -18.16
C TYR A 185 16.67 -4.60 -17.95
N ARG A 186 17.59 -3.80 -18.48
CA ARG A 186 17.55 -2.33 -18.36
C ARG A 186 16.30 -1.72 -18.98
N LYS A 187 15.91 -2.19 -20.16
CA LYS A 187 14.69 -1.74 -20.85
C LYS A 187 13.45 -2.07 -20.02
N THR A 188 13.31 -3.33 -19.63
CA THR A 188 12.14 -3.80 -18.86
C THR A 188 12.01 -3.10 -17.51
N THR A 189 13.10 -2.92 -16.77
CA THR A 189 13.08 -2.20 -15.49
C THR A 189 12.69 -0.75 -15.67
N HIS A 190 13.15 -0.08 -16.73
CA HIS A 190 12.78 1.30 -17.03
C HIS A 190 11.29 1.43 -17.34
N GLU A 191 10.75 0.56 -18.17
CA GLU A 191 9.32 0.54 -18.56
C GLU A 191 8.41 0.30 -17.35
N TRP A 192 8.75 -0.68 -16.51
CA TRP A 192 8.00 -0.96 -15.30
C TRP A 192 8.10 0.15 -14.24
N ALA A 193 9.27 0.76 -14.08
CA ALA A 193 9.45 1.89 -13.19
C ALA A 193 8.61 3.10 -13.64
N LEU A 194 8.59 3.38 -14.95
CA LEU A 194 7.76 4.46 -15.51
C LEU A 194 6.26 4.16 -15.31
N ARG A 195 5.85 2.92 -15.53
CA ARG A 195 4.48 2.48 -15.28
C ARG A 195 4.10 2.68 -13.80
N ALA A 196 4.95 2.24 -12.87
CA ALA A 196 4.71 2.39 -11.43
C ALA A 196 4.61 3.88 -11.04
N LYS A 197 5.49 4.73 -11.56
CA LYS A 197 5.44 6.19 -11.37
C LYS A 197 4.13 6.79 -11.84
N ASN A 198 3.70 6.47 -13.06
CA ASN A 198 2.46 7.03 -13.65
C ASN A 198 1.22 6.55 -12.88
N ARG A 199 1.19 5.29 -12.46
CA ARG A 199 0.09 4.76 -11.65
C ARG A 199 0.09 5.34 -10.22
N GLY A 200 1.28 5.58 -9.65
CA GLY A 200 1.42 6.28 -8.37
C GLY A 200 0.82 7.69 -8.41
N ALA A 201 1.08 8.47 -9.47
CA ALA A 201 0.50 9.80 -9.64
C ALA A 201 -1.04 9.76 -9.75
N ARG A 202 -1.59 8.70 -10.38
CA ARG A 202 -3.06 8.50 -10.42
C ARG A 202 -3.63 8.16 -9.04
N LEU A 203 -2.93 7.37 -8.24
CA LEU A 203 -3.33 7.11 -6.85
C LEU A 203 -3.28 8.38 -6.00
N ASP A 204 -2.28 9.25 -6.18
CA ASP A 204 -2.21 10.55 -5.48
C ASP A 204 -3.46 11.39 -5.81
N ALA A 205 -3.82 11.55 -7.09
CA ALA A 205 -5.02 12.29 -7.49
C ALA A 205 -6.31 11.66 -6.91
N PHE A 206 -6.35 10.34 -6.77
CA PHE A 206 -7.46 9.65 -6.13
C PHE A 206 -7.55 9.96 -4.63
N MET A 207 -6.39 10.02 -3.96
CA MET A 207 -6.31 10.38 -2.54
C MET A 207 -6.70 11.84 -2.28
N GLU A 208 -6.36 12.77 -3.17
CA GLU A 208 -6.81 14.15 -3.09
C GLU A 208 -8.33 14.25 -3.12
N ALA A 209 -8.99 13.57 -4.08
CA ALA A 209 -10.45 13.54 -4.16
C ALA A 209 -11.11 12.90 -2.92
N ILE A 210 -10.50 11.83 -2.37
CA ILE A 210 -10.96 11.21 -1.12
C ILE A 210 -10.79 12.18 0.05
N ALA A 211 -9.67 12.91 0.12
CA ALA A 211 -9.42 13.89 1.18
C ALA A 211 -10.46 15.02 1.16
N GLU A 212 -10.76 15.57 0.00
CA GLU A 212 -11.78 16.61 -0.17
C GLU A 212 -13.17 16.11 0.28
N ALA A 213 -13.56 14.92 -0.19
CA ALA A 213 -14.82 14.29 0.21
C ALA A 213 -14.87 14.05 1.73
N THR A 214 -13.77 13.62 2.34
CA THR A 214 -13.65 13.41 3.78
C THR A 214 -13.78 14.70 4.56
N LEU A 215 -13.08 15.76 4.16
CA LEU A 215 -13.17 17.07 4.80
C LEU A 215 -14.59 17.62 4.74
N HIS A 216 -15.27 17.44 3.61
CA HIS A 216 -16.67 17.86 3.48
C HIS A 216 -17.58 17.09 4.45
N SER A 217 -17.42 15.78 4.54
CA SER A 217 -18.31 14.90 5.32
C SER A 217 -18.00 14.91 6.82
N CYS A 218 -16.73 15.09 7.18
CA CYS A 218 -16.22 14.94 8.55
C CYS A 218 -15.69 16.26 9.13
N SER A 219 -16.07 17.42 8.55
CA SER A 219 -15.62 18.75 9.01
C SER A 219 -15.89 18.98 10.49
N HIS A 220 -16.99 18.46 11.02
CA HIS A 220 -17.43 18.65 12.41
C HIS A 220 -16.43 18.13 13.46
N PHE A 221 -15.50 17.24 13.10
CA PHE A 221 -14.44 16.79 14.01
C PHE A 221 -13.01 16.96 13.46
N LEU A 222 -12.84 17.24 12.17
CA LEU A 222 -11.52 17.41 11.56
C LEU A 222 -11.04 18.87 11.54
N THR A 223 -11.96 19.83 11.55
CA THR A 223 -11.66 21.26 11.52
C THR A 223 -11.93 21.90 12.88
N ILE A 224 -11.06 22.82 13.31
CA ILE A 224 -11.34 23.69 14.46
C ILE A 224 -12.34 24.73 13.97
N PRO A 225 -13.45 24.99 14.70
CA PRO A 225 -14.42 26.02 14.36
C PRO A 225 -13.81 27.42 14.38
#